data_3e9ad622eab518e015f1afc65d6b9d34
#
_entry.id   3e9ad622eab518e015f1afc65d6b9d34
#
_cell.length_a   1.000
_cell.length_b   1.000
_cell.length_c   1.000
_cell.angle_alpha   90.00
_cell.angle_beta   90.00
_cell.angle_gamma   90.00
#
_symmetry.space_group_name_H-M   'P 1'
#
loop_
_entity.id
_entity.type
_entity.pdbx_description
1 polymer ?
#
loop_
_entity_poly.entity_id
_entity_poly.type
_entity_poly.pdbx_seq_one_letter_code
_entity_poly.pdbx_strand_id
1 'polypeptide(L)'
;MDNPIFVDANVFLRFFIRDVESFYHKAKDLFEKAESGQLKLETSDLVIAEIVWVLESYYDFSKPEIKEVVDTILETKNLKVANHSKVKEAIDLYSSGKMDFIDAYNIAYIKAKDFKKVATFDVKHFKNIEGVSNVW
;
A
#
# COMPACT_ATOMS: atom_id res chain seq x y z
N MET A 1 8.73 3.35 25.85
CA MET A 1 7.82 3.19 25.83
C MET A 1 7.25 2.87 24.69
N ASP A 2 6.97 3.32 23.99
CA ASP A 2 6.18 2.93 22.92
C ASP A 2 6.97 2.67 21.67
N ASN A 3 7.86 1.70 21.77
CA ASN A 3 8.49 1.21 20.54
C ASN A 3 7.42 0.54 19.69
N PRO A 4 7.18 1.01 18.49
CA PRO A 4 6.21 0.38 17.64
C PRO A 4 6.67 -1.02 17.22
N ILE A 5 5.69 -1.88 16.97
CA ILE A 5 5.95 -3.22 16.47
C ILE A 5 5.84 -3.18 14.96
N PHE A 6 6.88 -3.65 14.28
CA PHE A 6 6.84 -3.73 12.82
C PHE A 6 5.97 -4.89 12.39
N VAL A 7 5.07 -4.66 11.42
CA VAL A 7 4.16 -5.68 10.91
C VAL A 7 4.58 -6.05 9.50
N ASP A 8 4.89 -7.32 9.29
CA ASP A 8 5.27 -7.87 8.00
C ASP A 8 4.04 -8.19 7.14
N ALA A 9 4.26 -8.31 5.84
CA ALA A 9 3.19 -8.55 4.87
C ALA A 9 2.36 -9.79 5.21
N ASN A 10 3.01 -10.87 5.66
CA ASN A 10 2.29 -12.11 5.94
C ASN A 10 1.24 -11.95 7.04
N VAL A 11 1.47 -11.07 8.00
CA VAL A 11 0.49 -10.85 9.07
C VAL A 11 -0.80 -10.25 8.49
N PHE A 12 -0.65 -9.25 7.62
CA PHE A 12 -1.80 -8.66 6.92
C PHE A 12 -2.49 -9.69 6.03
N LEU A 13 -1.71 -10.44 5.27
CA LEU A 13 -2.28 -11.42 4.34
C LEU A 13 -3.06 -12.50 5.07
N ARG A 14 -2.52 -13.01 6.19
CA ARG A 14 -3.24 -14.03 6.98
C ARG A 14 -4.53 -13.49 7.58
N PHE A 15 -4.56 -12.20 7.88
CA PHE A 15 -5.78 -11.59 8.39
C PHE A 15 -6.84 -11.45 7.29
N PHE A 16 -6.46 -10.92 6.12
CA PHE A 16 -7.42 -10.66 5.06
C PHE A 16 -7.85 -11.91 4.30
N ILE A 17 -6.94 -12.88 4.13
CA ILE A 17 -7.26 -14.13 3.42
C ILE A 17 -7.93 -15.15 4.34
N ARG A 18 -7.49 -15.19 5.60
CA ARG A 18 -8.03 -16.09 6.62
C ARG A 18 -7.97 -17.57 6.18
N ASP A 19 -6.84 -17.98 5.62
CA ASP A 19 -6.65 -19.35 5.17
C ASP A 19 -6.09 -20.28 6.25
N VAL A 20 -5.48 -19.72 7.30
CA VAL A 20 -4.95 -20.47 8.44
C VAL A 20 -5.51 -19.85 9.73
N GLU A 21 -6.45 -20.53 10.37
CA GLU A 21 -7.19 -19.96 11.49
C GLU A 21 -6.31 -19.51 12.65
N SER A 22 -5.27 -20.26 12.99
CA SER A 22 -4.39 -19.87 14.10
C SER A 22 -3.64 -18.57 13.79
N PHE A 23 -3.20 -18.37 12.56
CA PHE A 23 -2.54 -17.14 12.14
C PHE A 23 -3.52 -15.98 12.05
N TYR A 24 -4.73 -16.26 11.58
CA TYR A 24 -5.78 -15.24 11.53
C TYR A 24 -6.06 -14.69 12.93
N HIS A 25 -6.21 -15.58 13.91
CA HIS A 25 -6.54 -15.15 15.27
C HIS A 25 -5.40 -14.36 15.91
N LYS A 26 -4.15 -14.73 15.63
CA LYS A 26 -2.99 -13.95 16.13
C LYS A 26 -2.97 -12.56 15.51
N ALA A 27 -3.20 -12.47 14.21
CA ALA A 27 -3.22 -11.17 13.52
C ALA A 27 -4.39 -10.31 14.03
N LYS A 28 -5.57 -10.92 14.16
CA LYS A 28 -6.75 -10.21 14.66
C LYS A 28 -6.50 -9.63 16.05
N ASP A 29 -5.92 -10.46 16.95
CA ASP A 29 -5.60 -10.00 18.30
C ASP A 29 -4.64 -8.82 18.27
N LEU A 30 -3.63 -8.89 17.42
CA LEU A 30 -2.65 -7.80 17.28
C LEU A 30 -3.34 -6.50 16.83
N PHE A 31 -4.18 -6.57 15.81
CA PHE A 31 -4.86 -5.37 15.29
C PHE A 31 -5.88 -4.83 16.28
N GLU A 32 -6.59 -5.70 17.01
CA GLU A 32 -7.51 -5.25 18.05
C GLU A 32 -6.79 -4.52 19.18
N LYS A 33 -5.62 -4.99 19.57
CA LYS A 33 -4.81 -4.32 20.58
C LYS A 33 -4.33 -2.95 20.10
N ALA A 34 -4.02 -2.82 18.82
CA ALA A 34 -3.68 -1.51 18.25
C ALA A 34 -4.91 -0.60 18.26
N GLU A 35 -6.06 -1.10 17.83
CA GLU A 35 -7.29 -0.30 17.80
C GLU A 35 -7.66 0.21 19.18
N SER A 36 -7.44 -0.58 20.23
CA SER A 36 -7.74 -0.19 21.61
C SER A 36 -6.65 0.67 22.26
N GLY A 37 -5.55 0.93 21.55
CA GLY A 37 -4.48 1.77 22.06
C GLY A 37 -3.45 1.05 22.92
N GLN A 38 -3.54 -0.26 23.04
CA GLN A 38 -2.57 -1.02 23.82
C GLN A 38 -1.22 -1.17 23.14
N LEU A 39 -1.22 -1.17 21.81
CA LEU A 39 -0.02 -1.34 21.02
C LEU A 39 0.05 -0.28 19.93
N LYS A 40 1.28 0.05 19.53
CA LYS A 40 1.52 0.86 18.34
C LYS A 40 2.19 -0.01 17.30
N LEU A 41 1.66 -0.01 16.12
CA LEU A 41 2.15 -0.81 15.00
C LEU A 41 2.71 0.10 13.92
N GLU A 42 3.63 -0.43 13.15
CA GLU A 42 4.19 0.33 12.03
C GLU A 42 4.54 -0.64 10.91
N THR A 43 4.38 -0.19 9.68
CA THR A 43 4.81 -0.97 8.53
C THR A 43 5.35 -0.03 7.45
N SER A 44 5.95 -0.61 6.40
CA SER A 44 6.57 0.16 5.35
C SER A 44 5.71 0.17 4.09
N ASP A 45 6.01 1.13 3.21
CA ASP A 45 5.37 1.17 1.89
C ASP A 45 5.76 -0.03 1.03
N LEU A 46 6.97 -0.59 1.24
CA LEU A 46 7.36 -1.82 0.53
C LEU A 46 6.49 -3.01 0.95
N VAL A 47 6.10 -3.08 2.22
CA VAL A 47 5.16 -4.12 2.67
C VAL A 47 3.82 -3.97 1.95
N ILE A 48 3.34 -2.74 1.79
CA ILE A 48 2.09 -2.50 1.06
C ILE A 48 2.23 -2.96 -0.39
N ALA A 49 3.34 -2.63 -1.05
CA ALA A 49 3.58 -3.08 -2.43
C ALA A 49 3.59 -4.59 -2.54
N GLU A 50 4.19 -5.28 -1.57
CA GLU A 50 4.20 -6.74 -1.54
C GLU A 50 2.79 -7.30 -1.38
N ILE A 51 1.98 -6.71 -0.50
CA ILE A 51 0.59 -7.14 -0.30
C ILE A 51 -0.20 -7.02 -1.62
N VAL A 52 -0.08 -5.88 -2.30
CA VAL A 52 -0.77 -5.67 -3.57
C VAL A 52 -0.36 -6.73 -4.58
N TRP A 53 0.95 -6.97 -4.72
CA TRP A 53 1.45 -7.94 -5.68
C TRP A 53 0.96 -9.34 -5.38
N VAL A 54 0.98 -9.76 -4.11
CA VAL A 54 0.55 -11.11 -3.72
C VAL A 54 -0.96 -11.28 -3.95
N LEU A 55 -1.77 -10.29 -3.57
CA LEU A 55 -3.21 -10.38 -3.76
C LEU A 55 -3.58 -10.43 -5.24
N GLU A 56 -2.88 -9.67 -6.07
CA GLU A 56 -3.13 -9.65 -7.51
C GLU A 56 -2.66 -10.93 -8.19
N SER A 57 -1.42 -11.35 -7.91
CA SER A 57 -0.76 -12.43 -8.66
C SER A 57 -1.09 -13.81 -8.14
N TYR A 58 -1.31 -13.94 -6.83
CA TYR A 58 -1.46 -15.24 -6.19
C TYR A 58 -2.90 -15.57 -5.86
N TYR A 59 -3.70 -14.58 -5.48
CA TYR A 59 -5.07 -14.80 -5.03
C TYR A 59 -6.11 -14.24 -6.01
N ASP A 60 -5.68 -13.66 -7.12
CA ASP A 60 -6.56 -13.11 -8.17
C ASP A 60 -7.60 -12.11 -7.65
N PHE A 61 -7.21 -11.30 -6.68
CA PHE A 61 -8.08 -10.22 -6.23
C PHE A 61 -8.21 -9.17 -7.33
N SER A 62 -9.40 -8.60 -7.46
CA SER A 62 -9.61 -7.47 -8.36
C SER A 62 -9.00 -6.20 -7.78
N LYS A 63 -8.79 -5.20 -8.64
CA LYS A 63 -8.26 -3.91 -8.18
C LYS A 63 -9.13 -3.27 -7.10
N PRO A 64 -10.47 -3.24 -7.23
CA PRO A 64 -11.30 -2.72 -6.15
C PRO A 64 -11.15 -3.48 -4.84
N GLU A 65 -11.01 -4.80 -4.90
CA GLU A 65 -10.80 -5.62 -3.70
C GLU A 65 -9.46 -5.30 -3.04
N ILE A 66 -8.41 -5.13 -3.84
CA ILE A 66 -7.09 -4.79 -3.33
C ILE A 66 -7.10 -3.39 -2.70
N LYS A 67 -7.78 -2.43 -3.35
CA LYS A 67 -7.91 -1.10 -2.78
C LYS A 67 -8.58 -1.14 -1.42
N GLU A 68 -9.63 -1.96 -1.27
CA GLU A 68 -10.32 -2.08 0.01
C GLU A 68 -9.38 -2.58 1.11
N VAL A 69 -8.54 -3.58 0.78
CA VAL A 69 -7.55 -4.09 1.74
C VAL A 69 -6.58 -2.99 2.15
N VAL A 70 -5.99 -2.29 1.18
CA VAL A 70 -5.00 -1.26 1.48
C VAL A 70 -5.63 -0.09 2.24
N ASP A 71 -6.83 0.34 1.84
CA ASP A 71 -7.54 1.41 2.56
C ASP A 71 -7.81 1.01 4.00
N THR A 72 -8.20 -0.23 4.25
CA THR A 72 -8.42 -0.72 5.61
C THR A 72 -7.15 -0.65 6.44
N ILE A 73 -6.01 -1.03 5.85
CA ILE A 73 -4.71 -0.92 6.53
C ILE A 73 -4.40 0.55 6.85
N LEU A 74 -4.59 1.44 5.88
CA LEU A 74 -4.29 2.86 6.04
C LEU A 74 -5.17 3.52 7.11
N GLU A 75 -6.38 3.02 7.31
CA GLU A 75 -7.34 3.56 8.27
C GLU A 75 -7.25 2.92 9.65
N THR A 76 -6.39 1.93 9.84
CA THR A 76 -6.27 1.23 11.11
C THR A 76 -5.65 2.14 12.17
N LYS A 77 -6.33 2.27 13.31
CA LYS A 77 -5.84 3.10 14.40
C LYS A 77 -4.55 2.55 14.97
N ASN A 78 -3.62 3.45 15.27
CA ASN A 78 -2.33 3.14 15.88
C ASN A 78 -1.48 2.20 15.02
N LEU A 79 -1.73 2.19 13.72
CA LEU A 79 -0.87 1.54 12.74
C LEU A 79 -0.37 2.62 11.79
N LYS A 80 0.91 2.89 11.84
CA LYS A 80 1.54 3.89 10.99
C LYS A 80 2.10 3.22 9.74
N VAL A 81 1.75 3.75 8.58
CA VAL A 81 2.29 3.28 7.30
C VAL A 81 3.26 4.35 6.79
N ALA A 82 4.49 3.95 6.51
CA ALA A 82 5.49 4.88 5.98
C ALA A 82 5.00 5.45 4.65
N ASN A 83 5.17 6.77 4.48
CA ASN A 83 4.73 7.47 3.27
C ASN A 83 3.23 7.31 3.01
N HIS A 84 2.45 7.41 4.08
CA HIS A 84 1.01 7.18 4.08
C HIS A 84 0.28 7.90 2.93
N SER A 85 0.54 9.18 2.73
CA SER A 85 -0.18 9.95 1.71
C SER A 85 0.21 9.50 0.29
N LYS A 86 1.47 9.11 0.06
CA LYS A 86 1.89 8.58 -1.24
C LYS A 86 1.25 7.21 -1.51
N VAL A 87 1.16 6.38 -0.47
CA VAL A 87 0.50 5.07 -0.59
C VAL A 87 -0.98 5.26 -0.90
N LYS A 88 -1.64 6.21 -0.24
CA LYS A 88 -3.05 6.49 -0.49
C LYS A 88 -3.28 6.95 -1.92
N GLU A 89 -2.48 7.89 -2.40
CA GLU A 89 -2.60 8.34 -3.78
C GLU A 89 -2.31 7.20 -4.76
N ALA A 90 -1.30 6.39 -4.46
CA ALA A 90 -0.92 5.26 -5.32
C ALA A 90 -2.05 4.24 -5.43
N ILE A 91 -2.69 3.89 -4.31
CA ILE A 91 -3.75 2.89 -4.37
C ILE A 91 -4.99 3.42 -5.10
N ASP A 92 -5.27 4.72 -4.98
CA ASP A 92 -6.36 5.34 -5.71
C ASP A 92 -6.08 5.33 -7.23
N LEU A 93 -4.87 5.71 -7.64
CA LEU A 93 -4.47 5.67 -9.05
C LEU A 93 -4.48 4.23 -9.58
N TYR A 94 -3.99 3.29 -8.79
CA TYR A 94 -3.97 1.89 -9.17
C TYR A 94 -5.38 1.36 -9.44
N SER A 95 -6.32 1.67 -8.56
CA SER A 95 -7.67 1.11 -8.69
C SER A 95 -8.47 1.78 -9.81
N SER A 96 -8.19 3.03 -10.15
CA SER A 96 -8.94 3.77 -11.15
C SER A 96 -8.33 3.68 -12.54
N GLY A 97 -7.10 3.18 -12.69
CA GLY A 97 -6.38 3.15 -13.94
C GLY A 97 -6.02 1.76 -14.41
N LYS A 98 -5.14 1.71 -15.40
CA LYS A 98 -4.67 0.44 -15.97
C LYS A 98 -3.21 0.17 -15.62
N MET A 99 -2.60 1.00 -14.79
CA MET A 99 -1.22 0.84 -14.40
C MET A 99 -1.10 -0.07 -13.17
N ASP A 100 0.06 -0.63 -12.97
CA ASP A 100 0.30 -1.41 -11.77
C ASP A 100 0.59 -0.49 -10.57
N PHE A 101 0.68 -1.09 -9.38
CA PHE A 101 0.85 -0.30 -8.16
C PHE A 101 2.19 0.42 -8.11
N ILE A 102 3.25 -0.20 -8.61
CA ILE A 102 4.59 0.42 -8.58
C ILE A 102 4.61 1.68 -9.45
N ASP A 103 4.03 1.62 -10.65
CA ASP A 103 3.91 2.80 -11.51
C ASP A 103 3.06 3.87 -10.85
N ALA A 104 1.95 3.48 -10.24
CA ALA A 104 1.09 4.42 -9.51
C ALA A 104 1.84 5.09 -8.36
N TYR A 105 2.62 4.32 -7.62
CA TYR A 105 3.43 4.87 -6.52
C TYR A 105 4.49 5.84 -7.05
N ASN A 106 5.14 5.51 -8.16
CA ASN A 106 6.13 6.39 -8.77
C ASN A 106 5.50 7.71 -9.19
N ILE A 107 4.29 7.69 -9.72
CA ILE A 107 3.57 8.91 -10.08
C ILE A 107 3.29 9.75 -8.83
N ALA A 108 2.82 9.11 -7.76
CA ALA A 108 2.59 9.81 -6.49
C ALA A 108 3.87 10.42 -5.94
N TYR A 109 4.98 9.70 -6.05
CA TYR A 109 6.30 10.17 -5.61
C TYR A 109 6.75 11.39 -6.43
N ILE A 110 6.60 11.33 -7.76
CA ILE A 110 6.96 12.43 -8.66
C ILE A 110 6.19 13.68 -8.29
N LYS A 111 4.89 13.55 -8.09
CA LYS A 111 4.04 14.69 -7.73
C LYS A 111 4.38 15.27 -6.36
N ALA A 112 4.60 14.41 -5.37
CA ALA A 112 4.89 14.85 -4.02
C ALA A 112 6.21 15.58 -3.90
N LYS A 113 7.20 15.21 -4.72
CA LYS A 113 8.52 15.84 -4.74
C LYS A 113 8.63 16.95 -5.76
N ASP A 114 7.55 17.22 -6.51
CA ASP A 114 7.49 18.30 -7.50
C ASP A 114 8.57 18.20 -8.57
N PHE A 115 8.82 16.99 -9.07
CA PHE A 115 9.73 16.81 -10.19
C PHE A 115 9.15 17.46 -11.45
N LYS A 116 9.98 18.10 -12.24
CA LYS A 116 9.58 18.70 -13.50
C LYS A 116 9.92 17.84 -14.70
N LYS A 117 10.82 16.88 -14.52
CA LYS A 117 11.26 16.00 -15.61
C LYS A 117 11.36 14.57 -15.10
N VAL A 118 11.05 13.64 -15.98
CA VAL A 118 11.26 12.21 -15.74
C VAL A 118 12.04 11.62 -16.91
N ALA A 119 12.73 10.54 -16.65
CA ALA A 119 13.40 9.75 -17.69
C ALA A 119 12.72 8.39 -17.70
N THR A 120 11.95 8.11 -18.73
CA THR A 120 11.22 6.84 -18.81
C THR A 120 11.04 6.43 -20.26
N PHE A 121 11.04 5.12 -20.51
CA PHE A 121 10.63 4.56 -21.79
C PHE A 121 9.16 4.17 -21.78
N ASP A 122 8.51 4.22 -20.62
CA ASP A 122 7.08 3.93 -20.47
C ASP A 122 6.27 5.21 -20.66
N VAL A 123 6.21 5.68 -21.89
CA VAL A 123 5.54 6.92 -22.23
C VAL A 123 4.06 6.86 -21.91
N LYS A 124 3.47 5.68 -22.10
CA LYS A 124 2.03 5.50 -21.93
C LYS A 124 1.56 5.87 -20.52
N HIS A 125 2.28 5.43 -19.49
CA HIS A 125 1.84 5.65 -18.11
C HIS A 125 2.31 6.99 -17.53
N PHE A 126 3.37 7.59 -18.09
CA PHE A 126 3.96 8.80 -17.50
C PHE A 126 3.72 10.09 -18.31
N LYS A 127 3.10 10.00 -19.49
CA LYS A 127 2.98 11.17 -20.38
C LYS A 127 2.00 12.23 -19.90
N ASN A 128 1.05 11.88 -19.06
CA ASN A 128 -0.03 12.78 -18.67
C ASN A 128 0.10 13.33 -17.25
N ILE A 129 1.32 13.35 -16.71
CA ILE A 129 1.53 13.97 -15.40
C ILE A 129 1.68 15.46 -15.63
N GLU A 130 0.74 16.24 -15.07
CA GLU A 130 0.73 17.70 -15.26
C GLU A 130 2.02 18.32 -14.77
N GLY A 131 2.59 19.18 -15.61
CA GLY A 131 3.81 19.92 -15.26
C GLY A 131 5.09 19.09 -15.35
N VAL A 132 5.02 17.86 -15.84
CA VAL A 132 6.18 16.97 -15.93
C VAL A 132 6.42 16.59 -17.38
N SER A 133 7.67 16.71 -17.83
CA SER A 133 8.05 16.32 -19.19
C SER A 133 9.07 15.19 -19.15
N ASN A 134 9.04 14.35 -20.20
CA ASN A 134 10.05 13.32 -20.37
C ASN A 134 11.32 13.91 -20.99
N VAL A 135 12.48 13.47 -20.56
CA VAL A 135 13.75 14.01 -21.06
C VAL A 135 14.05 13.62 -22.51
N TRP A 136 13.43 12.56 -23.06
CA TRP A 136 13.60 12.21 -24.47
C TRP A 136 12.26 11.83 -25.15
#